data_5863dab40658ca797ae94b26f7eece02
#
_entry.id   5863dab40658ca797ae94b26f7eece02
#
_cell.length_a   1.000
_cell.length_b   1.000
_cell.length_c   1.000
_cell.angle_alpha   90.00
_cell.angle_beta   90.00
_cell.angle_gamma   90.00
#
_symmetry.space_group_name_H-M   'P 1'
#
loop_
_entity.id
_entity.type
_entity.pdbx_description
1 polymer ?
#
loop_
_entity_poly.entity_id
_entity_poly.type
_entity_poly.pdbx_seq_one_letter_code
_entity_poly.pdbx_strand_id
1 'polypeptide(L)'
;ALESLRSIVKDNGSQELAKWDKMLRLGAEIYNNLPYRSTKMYLAVFAAMLTGNPHAFDIGTADGNFLYQIIQMDLEIRRITVETSAIFPAYKRQKSYLLAGIMLDDVSNYAMMYQVQAVKKDGTYHKGMAGFAKEQHIVQVPLAVLTEWDALYCPQNEIYIVENPSVFAMLCGNEETDHKEKAY
;
A
#
# COMPACT_ATOMS: atom_id res chain seq x y z
N ALA A 1 6.80 -25.18 48.57
CA ALA A 1 7.68 -24.79 47.44
C ALA A 1 7.37 -25.59 46.16
N LEU A 2 7.29 -26.93 46.20
CA LEU A 2 7.01 -27.78 45.03
C LEU A 2 5.58 -27.60 44.47
N GLU A 3 4.58 -27.40 45.35
CA GLU A 3 3.20 -27.14 44.94
C GLU A 3 3.04 -25.76 44.32
N SER A 4 3.72 -24.75 44.84
CA SER A 4 3.75 -23.41 44.25
C SER A 4 4.41 -23.41 42.89
N LEU A 5 5.48 -24.16 42.67
CA LEU A 5 6.12 -24.31 41.36
C LEU A 5 5.22 -25.08 40.37
N ARG A 6 4.51 -26.11 40.80
CA ARG A 6 3.54 -26.83 39.97
C ARG A 6 2.37 -25.96 39.55
N SER A 7 1.86 -25.12 40.47
CA SER A 7 0.80 -24.16 40.15
C SER A 7 1.26 -23.13 39.11
N ILE A 8 2.45 -22.52 39.27
CA ILE A 8 3.03 -21.56 38.33
C ILE A 8 3.25 -22.20 36.95
N VAL A 9 3.77 -23.42 36.88
CA VAL A 9 3.99 -24.11 35.60
C VAL A 9 2.67 -24.47 34.94
N LYS A 10 1.64 -24.85 35.70
CA LYS A 10 0.31 -25.19 35.19
C LYS A 10 -0.43 -23.95 34.67
N ASP A 11 -0.35 -22.81 35.37
CA ASP A 11 -0.95 -21.55 34.95
C ASP A 11 -0.27 -20.97 33.72
N ASN A 12 1.06 -20.96 33.68
CA ASN A 12 1.80 -20.50 32.51
C ASN A 12 1.55 -21.39 31.29
N GLY A 13 1.50 -22.69 31.47
CA GLY A 13 1.19 -23.64 30.38
C GLY A 13 -0.22 -23.49 29.83
N SER A 14 -1.22 -23.24 30.68
CA SER A 14 -2.60 -23.04 30.23
C SER A 14 -2.79 -21.72 29.49
N GLN A 15 -2.13 -20.62 29.92
CA GLN A 15 -2.13 -19.35 29.26
C GLN A 15 -1.42 -19.40 27.89
N GLU A 16 -0.33 -20.14 27.83
CA GLU A 16 0.42 -20.32 26.59
C GLU A 16 -0.37 -21.17 25.58
N LEU A 17 -1.02 -22.23 26.01
CA LEU A 17 -1.92 -23.04 25.19
C LEU A 17 -3.11 -22.24 24.66
N ALA A 18 -3.74 -21.41 25.48
CA ALA A 18 -4.84 -20.54 25.06
C ALA A 18 -4.37 -19.50 24.02
N LYS A 19 -3.16 -18.97 24.17
CA LYS A 19 -2.54 -18.06 23.19
C LYS A 19 -2.32 -18.76 21.85
N TRP A 20 -1.79 -19.97 21.87
CA TRP A 20 -1.58 -20.77 20.66
C TRP A 20 -2.90 -21.15 19.99
N ASP A 21 -3.92 -21.56 20.73
CA ASP A 21 -5.25 -21.87 20.19
C ASP A 21 -5.85 -20.64 19.48
N LYS A 22 -5.80 -19.47 20.12
CA LYS A 22 -6.27 -18.22 19.53
C LYS A 22 -5.53 -17.89 18.22
N MET A 23 -4.21 -18.05 18.22
CA MET A 23 -3.37 -17.76 17.06
C MET A 23 -3.63 -18.74 15.91
N LEU A 24 -3.81 -20.04 16.21
CA LEU A 24 -4.14 -21.05 15.21
C LEU A 24 -5.53 -20.81 14.59
N ARG A 25 -6.53 -20.46 15.41
CA ARG A 25 -7.88 -20.11 14.91
C ARG A 25 -7.82 -18.90 14.00
N LEU A 26 -7.17 -17.81 14.43
CA LEU A 26 -7.00 -16.61 13.61
C LEU A 26 -6.25 -16.94 12.30
N GLY A 27 -5.20 -17.74 12.36
CA GLY A 27 -4.46 -18.17 11.18
C GLY A 27 -5.32 -18.97 10.19
N ALA A 28 -6.14 -19.91 10.70
CA ALA A 28 -7.07 -20.67 9.89
C ALA A 28 -8.15 -19.77 9.26
N GLU A 29 -8.68 -18.83 10.02
CA GLU A 29 -9.65 -17.85 9.52
C GLU A 29 -9.07 -16.96 8.43
N ILE A 30 -7.87 -16.42 8.64
CA ILE A 30 -7.16 -15.66 7.62
C ILE A 30 -6.99 -16.49 6.35
N TYR A 31 -6.39 -17.69 6.46
CA TYR A 31 -6.06 -18.54 5.32
C TYR A 31 -7.30 -18.92 4.49
N ASN A 32 -8.38 -19.30 5.16
CA ASN A 32 -9.62 -19.73 4.50
C ASN A 32 -10.37 -18.58 3.83
N ASN A 33 -10.15 -17.35 4.27
CA ASN A 33 -10.84 -16.15 3.77
C ASN A 33 -9.99 -15.26 2.87
N LEU A 34 -8.75 -15.67 2.51
CA LEU A 34 -7.93 -14.89 1.57
C LEU A 34 -8.70 -14.68 0.24
N PRO A 35 -8.89 -13.42 -0.20
CA PRO A 35 -9.82 -13.12 -1.29
C PRO A 35 -9.26 -13.33 -2.70
N TYR A 36 -8.14 -13.99 -2.86
CA TYR A 36 -7.49 -14.19 -4.18
C TYR A 36 -8.33 -14.93 -5.21
N ARG A 37 -9.36 -15.67 -4.76
CA ARG A 37 -10.30 -16.41 -5.62
C ARG A 37 -11.59 -15.62 -5.90
N SER A 38 -11.74 -14.45 -5.31
CA SER A 38 -12.95 -13.65 -5.38
C SER A 38 -12.62 -12.20 -5.79
N THR A 39 -13.51 -11.28 -5.50
CA THR A 39 -13.27 -9.85 -5.71
C THR A 39 -12.23 -9.36 -4.71
N LYS A 40 -11.25 -8.61 -5.17
CA LYS A 40 -10.25 -7.97 -4.32
C LYS A 40 -10.90 -7.15 -3.22
N MET A 41 -10.30 -7.13 -2.03
CA MET A 41 -10.83 -6.49 -0.84
C MET A 41 -9.78 -5.60 -0.19
N TYR A 42 -10.15 -4.42 0.30
CA TYR A 42 -9.25 -3.58 1.08
C TYR A 42 -8.87 -4.20 2.42
N LEU A 43 -7.62 -4.00 2.85
CA LEU A 43 -7.09 -4.55 4.09
C LEU A 43 -7.96 -4.23 5.31
N ALA A 44 -8.42 -2.98 5.42
CA ALA A 44 -9.29 -2.56 6.53
C ALA A 44 -10.64 -3.30 6.54
N VAL A 45 -11.22 -3.57 5.35
CA VAL A 45 -12.46 -4.34 5.22
C VAL A 45 -12.24 -5.80 5.60
N PHE A 46 -11.14 -6.40 5.12
CA PHE A 46 -10.73 -7.76 5.48
C PHE A 46 -10.49 -7.92 6.98
N ALA A 47 -9.80 -6.96 7.59
CA ALA A 47 -9.54 -6.93 9.03
C ALA A 47 -10.85 -6.83 9.83
N ALA A 48 -11.74 -5.90 9.46
CA ALA A 48 -13.03 -5.71 10.12
C ALA A 48 -13.91 -6.97 10.02
N MET A 49 -13.91 -7.64 8.87
CA MET A 49 -14.67 -8.88 8.64
C MET A 49 -14.23 -10.01 9.57
N LEU A 50 -12.92 -10.20 9.75
CA LEU A 50 -12.39 -11.31 10.55
C LEU A 50 -12.30 -11.00 12.05
N THR A 51 -12.06 -9.75 12.42
CA THR A 51 -11.73 -9.39 13.81
C THR A 51 -12.69 -8.40 14.46
N GLY A 52 -13.58 -7.78 13.67
CA GLY A 52 -14.40 -6.65 14.11
C GLY A 52 -13.63 -5.32 14.20
N ASN A 53 -12.31 -5.31 13.97
CA ASN A 53 -11.47 -4.12 14.05
C ASN A 53 -10.76 -3.88 12.70
N PRO A 54 -11.05 -2.76 12.00
CA PRO A 54 -10.44 -2.44 10.71
C PRO A 54 -8.92 -2.23 10.78
N HIS A 55 -8.38 -1.95 11.97
CA HIS A 55 -6.95 -1.69 12.22
C HIS A 55 -6.18 -2.92 12.74
N ALA A 56 -6.83 -4.07 12.89
CA ALA A 56 -6.19 -5.27 13.45
C ALA A 56 -4.95 -5.71 12.67
N PHE A 57 -4.99 -5.57 11.36
CA PHE A 57 -3.92 -6.00 10.46
C PHE A 57 -3.07 -4.87 9.90
N ASP A 58 -3.08 -3.70 10.54
CA ASP A 58 -2.23 -2.58 10.12
C ASP A 58 -0.75 -2.99 10.07
N ILE A 59 -0.02 -2.45 9.11
CA ILE A 59 1.40 -2.75 8.91
C ILE A 59 2.17 -2.32 10.17
N GLY A 60 2.96 -3.25 10.71
CA GLY A 60 3.73 -3.05 11.94
C GLY A 60 3.07 -3.60 13.20
N THR A 61 1.77 -3.92 13.19
CA THR A 61 1.13 -4.63 14.31
C THR A 61 1.54 -6.11 14.34
N ALA A 62 1.39 -6.77 15.50
CA ALA A 62 1.67 -8.19 15.64
C ALA A 62 0.78 -9.04 14.70
N ASP A 63 -0.52 -8.74 14.68
CA ASP A 63 -1.50 -9.46 13.84
C ASP A 63 -1.32 -9.12 12.35
N GLY A 64 -0.90 -7.90 12.00
CA GLY A 64 -0.55 -7.53 10.64
C GLY A 64 0.72 -8.24 10.12
N ASN A 65 1.71 -8.45 10.99
CA ASN A 65 2.87 -9.28 10.66
C ASN A 65 2.50 -10.75 10.53
N PHE A 66 1.59 -11.24 11.36
CA PHE A 66 1.08 -12.61 11.29
C PHE A 66 0.29 -12.84 10.00
N LEU A 67 -0.61 -11.91 9.61
CA LEU A 67 -1.28 -11.93 8.31
C LEU A 67 -0.27 -12.04 7.17
N TYR A 68 0.79 -11.23 7.20
CA TYR A 68 1.81 -11.27 6.16
C TYR A 68 2.52 -12.62 6.07
N GLN A 69 2.82 -13.26 7.20
CA GLN A 69 3.39 -14.61 7.24
C GLN A 69 2.43 -15.65 6.61
N ILE A 70 1.13 -15.57 6.92
CA ILE A 70 0.11 -16.46 6.31
C ILE A 70 0.05 -16.24 4.79
N ILE A 71 0.10 -14.99 4.33
CA ILE A 71 0.15 -14.67 2.89
C ILE A 71 1.41 -15.28 2.23
N GLN A 72 2.58 -15.15 2.86
CA GLN A 72 3.82 -15.75 2.31
C GLN A 72 3.70 -17.27 2.21
N MET A 73 3.18 -17.92 3.24
CA MET A 73 2.93 -19.36 3.25
C MET A 73 1.94 -19.78 2.14
N ASP A 74 0.83 -19.03 1.95
CA ASP A 74 -0.15 -19.29 0.88
C ASP A 74 0.48 -19.16 -0.51
N LEU A 75 1.27 -18.11 -0.73
CA LEU A 75 1.98 -17.91 -2.00
C LEU A 75 2.97 -19.04 -2.30
N GLU A 76 3.68 -19.52 -1.28
CA GLU A 76 4.60 -20.66 -1.39
C GLU A 76 3.83 -21.96 -1.74
N ILE A 77 2.73 -22.25 -1.05
CA ILE A 77 1.87 -23.41 -1.33
C ILE A 77 1.34 -23.35 -2.77
N ARG A 78 0.95 -22.17 -3.24
CA ARG A 78 0.48 -21.94 -4.62
C ARG A 78 1.61 -21.88 -5.65
N ARG A 79 2.88 -21.97 -5.24
CA ARG A 79 4.08 -21.85 -6.08
C ARG A 79 4.14 -20.53 -6.84
N ILE A 80 3.69 -19.45 -6.21
CA ILE A 80 3.74 -18.10 -6.78
C ILE A 80 5.01 -17.41 -6.27
N THR A 81 5.92 -17.12 -7.19
CA THR A 81 7.11 -16.33 -6.88
C THR A 81 6.79 -14.85 -7.01
N VAL A 82 7.04 -14.10 -5.94
CA VAL A 82 6.98 -12.64 -6.00
C VAL A 82 8.31 -12.17 -6.58
N GLU A 83 8.32 -11.91 -7.89
CA GLU A 83 9.50 -11.32 -8.53
C GLU A 83 9.81 -9.96 -7.92
N THR A 84 10.98 -9.85 -7.34
CA THR A 84 11.50 -8.63 -6.76
C THR A 84 12.73 -8.20 -7.53
N SER A 85 12.53 -7.49 -8.63
CA SER A 85 13.59 -6.66 -9.21
C SER A 85 13.85 -5.42 -8.36
N ALA A 86 12.97 -5.14 -7.40
CA ALA A 86 13.04 -3.97 -6.55
C ALA A 86 13.76 -4.28 -5.24
N ILE A 87 14.70 -3.41 -4.93
CA ILE A 87 15.51 -3.38 -3.72
C ILE A 87 14.65 -3.11 -2.45
N PHE A 88 13.37 -2.73 -2.61
CA PHE A 88 12.53 -2.26 -1.50
C PHE A 88 11.62 -3.36 -0.91
N PRO A 89 11.80 -3.72 0.38
CA PRO A 89 10.94 -4.69 1.08
C PRO A 89 9.46 -4.32 1.08
N ALA A 90 9.14 -3.01 1.09
CA ALA A 90 7.78 -2.49 1.04
C ALA A 90 7.06 -2.89 -0.25
N TYR A 91 7.72 -2.84 -1.40
CA TYR A 91 7.16 -3.27 -2.68
C TYR A 91 6.84 -4.77 -2.70
N LYS A 92 7.75 -5.60 -2.17
CA LYS A 92 7.50 -7.04 -2.04
C LYS A 92 6.26 -7.32 -1.21
N ARG A 93 6.13 -6.63 -0.07
CA ARG A 93 4.98 -6.76 0.82
C ARG A 93 3.69 -6.36 0.09
N GLN A 94 3.65 -5.20 -0.54
CA GLN A 94 2.48 -4.72 -1.30
C GLN A 94 2.06 -5.69 -2.41
N LYS A 95 3.02 -6.19 -3.19
CA LYS A 95 2.75 -7.17 -4.25
C LYS A 95 2.23 -8.50 -3.69
N SER A 96 2.75 -8.95 -2.55
CA SER A 96 2.27 -10.17 -1.87
C SER A 96 0.81 -10.03 -1.43
N TYR A 97 0.44 -8.90 -0.82
CA TYR A 97 -0.95 -8.61 -0.45
C TYR A 97 -1.87 -8.62 -1.68
N LEU A 98 -1.47 -7.96 -2.76
CA LEU A 98 -2.25 -7.92 -3.99
C LEU A 98 -2.47 -9.31 -4.61
N LEU A 99 -1.45 -10.20 -4.56
CA LEU A 99 -1.53 -11.58 -5.03
C LEU A 99 -2.41 -12.45 -4.12
N ALA A 100 -2.56 -12.08 -2.85
CA ALA A 100 -3.53 -12.67 -1.94
C ALA A 100 -4.94 -12.11 -2.09
N GLY A 101 -5.15 -11.14 -2.99
CA GLY A 101 -6.42 -10.45 -3.22
C GLY A 101 -6.71 -9.30 -2.27
N ILE A 102 -5.74 -8.92 -1.42
CA ILE A 102 -5.87 -7.82 -0.46
C ILE A 102 -5.24 -6.56 -1.06
N MET A 103 -6.03 -5.49 -1.14
CA MET A 103 -5.56 -4.16 -1.52
C MET A 103 -5.20 -3.37 -0.27
N LEU A 104 -3.99 -2.83 -0.26
CA LEU A 104 -3.63 -1.78 0.71
C LEU A 104 -4.34 -0.49 0.30
N ASP A 105 -4.37 0.49 1.22
CA ASP A 105 -4.95 1.79 0.90
C ASP A 105 -4.16 2.46 -0.23
N ASP A 106 -4.82 2.56 -1.38
CA ASP A 106 -4.30 3.18 -2.60
C ASP A 106 -4.91 4.58 -2.85
N VAL A 107 -5.86 4.99 -2.02
CA VAL A 107 -6.51 6.30 -2.09
C VAL A 107 -5.75 7.34 -1.27
N SER A 108 -5.29 6.95 -0.06
CA SER A 108 -4.45 7.83 0.78
C SER A 108 -2.99 7.88 0.33
N ASN A 109 -2.56 6.94 -0.52
CA ASN A 109 -1.26 6.99 -1.19
C ASN A 109 -1.39 7.76 -2.50
N TYR A 110 -0.63 8.84 -2.65
CA TYR A 110 -0.70 9.73 -3.79
C TYR A 110 0.67 10.26 -4.20
N ALA A 111 0.75 10.72 -5.44
CA ALA A 111 1.84 11.55 -5.93
C ALA A 111 1.35 12.96 -6.17
N MET A 112 2.13 13.97 -5.80
CA MET A 112 1.91 15.34 -6.22
C MET A 112 2.57 15.52 -7.59
N MET A 113 1.86 16.15 -8.52
CA MET A 113 2.33 16.35 -9.88
C MET A 113 2.12 17.79 -10.33
N TYR A 114 3.05 18.28 -11.13
CA TYR A 114 3.01 19.60 -11.73
C TYR A 114 3.43 19.51 -13.21
N GLN A 115 2.66 20.10 -14.10
CA GLN A 115 2.89 20.11 -15.55
C GLN A 115 3.07 18.73 -16.22
N VAL A 116 2.53 17.67 -15.61
CA VAL A 116 2.59 16.31 -16.13
C VAL A 116 1.29 16.01 -16.88
N GLN A 117 1.41 15.43 -18.05
CA GLN A 117 0.30 14.87 -18.81
C GLN A 117 0.33 13.35 -18.70
N ALA A 118 -0.85 12.72 -18.72
CA ALA A 118 -0.99 11.28 -18.63
C ALA A 118 -1.71 10.71 -19.83
N VAL A 119 -1.28 9.53 -20.27
CA VAL A 119 -1.96 8.72 -21.29
C VAL A 119 -2.56 7.50 -20.61
N LYS A 120 -3.84 7.29 -20.86
CA LYS A 120 -4.58 6.12 -20.37
C LYS A 120 -4.24 4.87 -21.18
N LYS A 121 -4.55 3.70 -20.65
CA LYS A 121 -4.33 2.39 -21.31
C LYS A 121 -5.05 2.26 -22.66
N ASP A 122 -6.08 3.05 -22.93
CA ASP A 122 -6.77 3.12 -24.23
C ASP A 122 -6.05 4.06 -25.26
N GLY A 123 -4.89 4.60 -24.90
CA GLY A 123 -4.09 5.49 -25.72
C GLY A 123 -4.58 6.94 -25.74
N THR A 124 -5.64 7.29 -25.03
CA THR A 124 -6.16 8.66 -24.98
C THR A 124 -5.54 9.46 -23.84
N TYR A 125 -5.39 10.78 -24.04
CA TYR A 125 -4.92 11.68 -22.99
C TYR A 125 -5.93 11.81 -21.86
N HIS A 126 -5.42 11.88 -20.64
CA HIS A 126 -6.24 12.14 -19.46
C HIS A 126 -6.61 13.61 -19.37
N LYS A 127 -7.86 13.96 -19.71
CA LYS A 127 -8.33 15.36 -19.83
C LYS A 127 -8.11 16.21 -18.57
N GLY A 128 -8.28 15.62 -17.39
CA GLY A 128 -8.05 16.31 -16.11
C GLY A 128 -6.58 16.71 -15.95
N MET A 129 -5.64 15.79 -16.23
CA MET A 129 -4.21 16.10 -16.15
C MET A 129 -3.80 17.15 -17.19
N ALA A 130 -4.32 17.08 -18.41
CA ALA A 130 -4.09 18.10 -19.41
C ALA A 130 -4.63 19.47 -18.98
N GLY A 131 -5.78 19.51 -18.28
CA GLY A 131 -6.34 20.74 -17.70
C GLY A 131 -5.43 21.31 -16.60
N PHE A 132 -5.04 20.52 -15.62
CA PHE A 132 -4.14 20.96 -14.55
C PHE A 132 -2.77 21.44 -15.09
N ALA A 133 -2.22 20.75 -16.08
CA ALA A 133 -0.97 21.14 -16.71
C ALA A 133 -1.10 22.50 -17.41
N LYS A 134 -2.22 22.73 -18.12
CA LYS A 134 -2.50 23.99 -18.80
C LYS A 134 -2.66 25.17 -17.84
N GLU A 135 -3.34 24.96 -16.74
CA GLU A 135 -3.57 25.96 -15.69
C GLU A 135 -2.38 26.12 -14.74
N GLN A 136 -1.30 25.36 -14.94
CA GLN A 136 -0.11 25.35 -14.08
C GLN A 136 -0.44 25.08 -12.60
N HIS A 137 -1.36 24.16 -12.37
CA HIS A 137 -1.77 23.78 -11.02
C HIS A 137 -1.08 22.51 -10.56
N ILE A 138 -0.70 22.48 -9.27
CA ILE A 138 -0.29 21.24 -8.60
C ILE A 138 -1.53 20.38 -8.41
N VAL A 139 -1.42 19.11 -8.74
CA VAL A 139 -2.48 18.12 -8.54
C VAL A 139 -1.99 16.94 -7.69
N GLN A 140 -2.83 16.50 -6.78
CA GLN A 140 -2.63 15.28 -6.00
C GLN A 140 -3.33 14.12 -6.69
N VAL A 141 -2.58 13.12 -7.11
CA VAL A 141 -3.10 11.99 -7.87
C VAL A 141 -2.99 10.72 -7.02
N PRO A 142 -4.11 10.10 -6.62
CA PRO A 142 -4.10 8.84 -5.89
C PRO A 142 -3.44 7.72 -6.68
N LEU A 143 -2.80 6.79 -5.97
CA LEU A 143 -2.13 5.64 -6.58
C LEU A 143 -3.10 4.77 -7.40
N ALA A 144 -4.35 4.65 -6.95
CA ALA A 144 -5.42 3.98 -7.70
C ALA A 144 -5.57 4.52 -9.13
N VAL A 145 -5.57 5.85 -9.28
CA VAL A 145 -5.67 6.52 -10.58
C VAL A 145 -4.40 6.33 -11.42
N LEU A 146 -3.22 6.38 -10.78
CA LEU A 146 -1.95 6.14 -11.47
C LEU A 146 -1.89 4.76 -12.13
N THR A 147 -2.51 3.74 -11.53
CA THR A 147 -2.54 2.38 -12.08
C THR A 147 -3.38 2.24 -13.35
N GLU A 148 -4.22 3.23 -13.67
CA GLU A 148 -5.02 3.26 -14.89
C GLU A 148 -4.27 3.83 -16.09
N TRP A 149 -3.12 4.47 -15.87
CA TRP A 149 -2.33 5.10 -16.89
C TRP A 149 -1.27 4.18 -17.48
N ASP A 150 -0.94 4.43 -18.72
CA ASP A 150 0.09 3.71 -19.47
C ASP A 150 1.41 4.49 -19.49
N ALA A 151 1.34 5.80 -19.64
CA ALA A 151 2.52 6.65 -19.72
C ALA A 151 2.29 8.06 -19.13
N LEU A 152 3.38 8.67 -18.70
CA LEU A 152 3.44 10.09 -18.31
C LEU A 152 4.29 10.84 -19.32
N TYR A 153 3.86 12.06 -19.64
CA TYR A 153 4.58 13.00 -20.50
C TYR A 153 4.79 14.32 -19.79
N CYS A 154 5.92 14.94 -20.05
CA CYS A 154 6.22 16.30 -19.66
C CYS A 154 6.73 17.11 -20.87
N PRO A 155 6.52 18.43 -20.92
CA PRO A 155 6.79 19.25 -22.09
C PRO A 155 8.23 19.20 -22.59
N GLN A 156 9.18 18.97 -21.68
CA GLN A 156 10.63 18.98 -21.98
C GLN A 156 11.24 17.60 -22.05
N ASN A 157 10.43 16.53 -21.97
CA ASN A 157 10.87 15.13 -21.84
C ASN A 157 11.77 14.87 -20.62
N GLU A 158 11.70 15.73 -19.62
CA GLU A 158 12.43 15.59 -18.34
C GLU A 158 11.44 15.57 -17.20
N ILE A 159 11.62 14.61 -16.28
CA ILE A 159 10.80 14.49 -15.05
C ILE A 159 11.73 14.60 -13.85
N TYR A 160 11.45 15.56 -12.97
CA TYR A 160 12.11 15.74 -11.70
C TYR A 160 11.29 15.07 -10.60
N ILE A 161 11.89 14.15 -9.86
CA ILE A 161 11.26 13.45 -8.76
C ILE A 161 11.92 13.93 -7.47
N VAL A 162 11.11 14.46 -6.56
CA VAL A 162 11.57 14.96 -5.25
C VAL A 162 10.76 14.34 -4.13
N GLU A 163 11.44 13.94 -3.08
CA GLU A 163 10.81 13.32 -1.90
C GLU A 163 10.21 14.36 -0.95
N ASN A 164 10.83 15.54 -0.87
CA ASN A 164 10.45 16.57 0.08
C ASN A 164 9.35 17.50 -0.51
N PRO A 165 8.16 17.59 0.12
CA PRO A 165 7.07 18.44 -0.37
C PRO A 165 7.43 19.94 -0.46
N SER A 166 8.28 20.45 0.43
CA SER A 166 8.70 21.85 0.42
C SER A 166 9.62 22.16 -0.77
N VAL A 167 10.51 21.21 -1.10
CA VAL A 167 11.37 21.31 -2.30
C VAL A 167 10.51 21.26 -3.56
N PHE A 168 9.52 20.35 -3.60
CA PHE A 168 8.58 20.28 -4.71
C PHE A 168 7.82 21.59 -4.92
N ALA A 169 7.25 22.15 -3.85
CA ALA A 169 6.52 23.41 -3.91
C ALA A 169 7.41 24.59 -4.38
N MET A 170 8.66 24.62 -3.92
CA MET A 170 9.63 25.63 -4.32
C MET A 170 9.98 25.54 -5.81
N LEU A 171 10.15 24.33 -6.34
CA LEU A 171 10.42 24.13 -7.77
C LEU A 171 9.22 24.52 -8.64
N CYS A 172 7.99 24.23 -8.20
CA CYS A 172 6.78 24.64 -8.91
C CYS A 172 6.52 26.14 -8.88
N GLY A 173 6.96 26.86 -7.82
CA GLY A 173 6.74 28.30 -7.65
C GLY A 173 7.76 29.19 -8.39
N ASN A 174 8.95 28.69 -8.71
CA ASN A 174 9.99 29.49 -9.33
C ASN A 174 9.70 29.87 -10.80
N GLU A 175 8.78 29.21 -11.48
CA GLU A 175 8.38 29.59 -12.85
C GLU A 175 7.57 30.89 -12.90
N GLU A 176 6.87 31.29 -11.83
CA GLU A 176 6.14 32.56 -11.78
C GLU A 176 7.04 33.81 -11.76
N THR A 177 8.28 33.67 -11.30
CA THR A 177 9.22 34.81 -11.24
C THR A 177 9.89 35.11 -12.57
N ASP A 178 10.10 34.11 -13.41
CA ASP A 178 10.82 34.30 -14.69
C ASP A 178 9.92 34.96 -15.78
N HIS A 179 8.59 34.85 -15.65
CA HIS A 179 7.65 35.51 -16.54
C HIS A 179 7.31 36.97 -16.16
N LYS A 180 7.48 37.34 -14.88
CA LYS A 180 7.23 38.71 -14.42
C LYS A 180 8.39 39.68 -14.72
N GLU A 181 9.62 39.18 -14.83
CA GLU A 181 10.78 40.03 -15.19
C GLU A 181 10.89 40.35 -16.69
N LYS A 182 10.12 39.69 -17.56
CA LYS A 182 10.11 39.96 -19.00
C LYS A 182 8.99 40.92 -19.47
N ALA A 183 8.23 41.48 -18.53
CA ALA A 183 7.11 42.38 -18.82
C ALA A 183 7.41 43.84 -18.47
N TYR A 184 8.68 44.28 -18.49
CA TYR A 184 9.09 45.68 -18.42
C TYR A 184 10.03 46.03 -19.58
#